data_5a6dec06a915c381ef682ef321184460
#
_entry.id   5a6dec06a915c381ef682ef321184460
#
_cell.length_a   1.000
_cell.length_b   1.000
_cell.length_c   1.000
_cell.angle_alpha   90.00
_cell.angle_beta   90.00
_cell.angle_gamma   90.00
#
_symmetry.space_group_name_H-M   'P 1'
#
loop_
_entity.id
_entity.type
_entity.pdbx_description
1 polymer ?
#
loop_
_entity_poly.entity_id
_entity_poly.type
_entity_poly.pdbx_seq_one_letter_code
_entity_poly.pdbx_strand_id
1 'polypeptide(L)'
;IEPTPTSEDWLIDTTEKWCKERAIYLALVESISIADGHDIKKGVDAIPAILSDALAVGFDNHVGHDYLEDYSERFDFYHRKEDRIQFDLDFFNKITKGGLPNKTLNIALAGTGVGKSLFMCHVASSVLLEGKNVLYITLEMAEEKIAERIDANLLNIPVQQLTDIPRQMFETKVTKLSEKTQGNLIIKEYPTASAHSGHFKGLLNELALKKSFKPDIIFIDYLNICACLLYTSDAADETGR
;
A
#
# COMPACT_ATOMS: atom_id res chain seq x y z
N ILE A 1 20.11 38.91 -5.61
CA ILE A 1 19.27 37.70 -5.65
C ILE A 1 18.16 37.98 -4.65
N GLU A 2 16.98 38.35 -5.14
CA GLU A 2 15.80 38.50 -4.28
C GLU A 2 15.42 37.10 -3.78
N PRO A 3 15.24 36.91 -2.46
CA PRO A 3 14.81 35.64 -1.94
C PRO A 3 13.40 35.34 -2.47
N THR A 4 13.25 34.22 -3.17
CA THR A 4 11.93 33.69 -3.52
C THR A 4 11.12 33.52 -2.23
N PRO A 5 9.88 34.02 -2.14
CA PRO A 5 9.06 33.86 -0.94
C PRO A 5 8.86 32.37 -0.68
N THR A 6 9.35 31.92 0.46
CA THR A 6 9.13 30.54 0.94
C THR A 6 7.65 30.39 1.23
N SER A 7 7.04 29.31 0.76
CA SER A 7 5.62 28.99 1.08
C SER A 7 5.45 28.85 2.58
N GLU A 8 4.40 29.45 3.13
CA GLU A 8 4.06 29.39 4.55
C GLU A 8 3.86 27.91 4.99
N ASP A 9 3.18 27.13 4.18
CA ASP A 9 2.98 25.69 4.42
C ASP A 9 4.30 24.95 4.52
N TRP A 10 5.25 25.20 3.60
CA TRP A 10 6.57 24.57 3.65
C TRP A 10 7.34 24.94 4.93
N LEU A 11 7.19 26.18 5.38
CA LEU A 11 7.85 26.65 6.60
C LEU A 11 7.28 25.97 7.83
N ILE A 12 5.95 25.83 7.90
CA ILE A 12 5.24 25.13 8.99
C ILE A 12 5.66 23.67 9.03
N ASP A 13 5.59 22.94 7.90
CA ASP A 13 5.94 21.54 7.80
C ASP A 13 7.41 21.27 8.17
N THR A 14 8.31 22.13 7.70
CA THR A 14 9.75 22.01 7.97
C THR A 14 10.04 22.27 9.44
N THR A 15 9.39 23.28 10.03
CA THR A 15 9.56 23.63 11.43
C THR A 15 8.98 22.53 12.33
N GLU A 16 7.81 22.02 12.00
CA GLU A 16 7.20 20.90 12.73
C GLU A 16 8.09 19.67 12.72
N LYS A 17 8.60 19.30 11.55
CA LYS A 17 9.53 18.18 11.40
C LYS A 17 10.77 18.36 12.28
N TRP A 18 11.37 19.55 12.25
CA TRP A 18 12.53 19.87 13.09
C TRP A 18 12.20 19.77 14.59
N CYS A 19 11.04 20.29 15.01
CA CYS A 19 10.59 20.22 16.40
C CYS A 19 10.42 18.76 16.86
N LYS A 20 9.78 17.92 16.04
CA LYS A 20 9.60 16.48 16.31
C LYS A 20 10.95 15.75 16.44
N GLU A 21 11.83 15.94 15.46
CA GLU A 21 13.16 15.32 15.48
C GLU A 21 13.98 15.77 16.70
N ARG A 22 13.89 17.06 17.06
CA ARG A 22 14.60 17.61 18.21
C ARG A 22 14.05 17.11 19.53
N ALA A 23 12.72 17.00 19.67
CA ALA A 23 12.08 16.46 20.86
C ALA A 23 12.50 15.00 21.10
N ILE A 24 12.45 14.17 20.05
CA ILE A 24 12.88 12.77 20.12
C ILE A 24 14.37 12.67 20.51
N TYR A 25 15.23 13.47 19.88
CA TYR A 25 16.64 13.48 20.20
C TYR A 25 16.90 13.79 21.68
N LEU A 26 16.26 14.85 22.21
CA LEU A 26 16.42 15.24 23.62
C LEU A 26 15.90 14.17 24.57
N ALA A 27 14.74 13.58 24.26
CA ALA A 27 14.16 12.48 25.05
C ALA A 27 15.06 11.24 25.08
N LEU A 28 15.71 10.90 23.96
CA LEU A 28 16.66 9.80 23.90
C LEU A 28 17.92 10.10 24.74
N VAL A 29 18.48 11.30 24.64
CA VAL A 29 19.65 11.72 25.46
C VAL A 29 19.33 11.66 26.93
N GLU A 30 18.16 12.16 27.33
CA GLU A 30 17.69 12.10 28.73
C GLU A 30 17.47 10.66 29.20
N SER A 31 16.82 9.84 28.35
CA SER A 31 16.58 8.42 28.66
C SER A 31 17.89 7.65 28.88
N ILE A 32 18.90 7.89 28.05
CA ILE A 32 20.24 7.30 28.20
C ILE A 32 20.88 7.75 29.53
N SER A 33 20.80 9.06 29.82
CA SER A 33 21.36 9.59 31.09
C SER A 33 20.71 8.96 32.32
N ILE A 34 19.41 8.69 32.29
CA ILE A 34 18.69 7.99 33.37
C ILE A 34 19.12 6.53 33.41
N ALA A 35 19.21 5.84 32.28
CA ALA A 35 19.59 4.44 32.21
C ALA A 35 21.04 4.19 32.73
N ASP A 36 21.95 5.12 32.44
CA ASP A 36 23.33 5.08 32.88
C ASP A 36 23.52 5.52 34.36
N GLY A 37 22.42 5.91 35.03
CA GLY A 37 22.45 6.33 36.44
C GLY A 37 23.09 7.71 36.68
N HIS A 38 23.24 8.53 35.65
CA HIS A 38 23.76 9.88 35.76
C HIS A 38 22.71 10.89 36.25
N ASP A 39 21.42 10.59 36.04
CA ASP A 39 20.32 11.38 36.58
C ASP A 39 19.77 10.73 37.88
N ILE A 40 20.12 11.31 39.00
CA ILE A 40 19.71 10.80 40.34
C ILE A 40 18.25 11.16 40.67
N LYS A 41 17.62 12.07 39.91
CA LYS A 41 16.29 12.59 40.21
C LYS A 41 15.16 11.78 39.57
N LYS A 42 15.43 11.07 38.45
CA LYS A 42 14.46 10.29 37.70
C LYS A 42 14.85 8.82 37.68
N GLY A 43 13.91 7.93 37.96
CA GLY A 43 14.08 6.50 37.83
C GLY A 43 13.85 6.01 36.39
N VAL A 44 14.27 4.78 36.11
CA VAL A 44 14.11 4.12 34.79
C VAL A 44 12.63 4.02 34.39
N ASP A 45 11.73 3.99 35.34
CA ASP A 45 10.28 4.02 35.18
C ASP A 45 9.73 5.31 34.52
N ALA A 46 10.50 6.40 34.56
CA ALA A 46 10.13 7.65 33.89
C ALA A 46 10.40 7.65 32.36
N ILE A 47 11.27 6.76 31.85
CA ILE A 47 11.67 6.72 30.45
C ILE A 47 10.49 6.57 29.47
N PRO A 48 9.52 5.66 29.71
CA PRO A 48 8.38 5.52 28.79
C PRO A 48 7.55 6.82 28.65
N ALA A 49 7.37 7.55 29.76
CA ALA A 49 6.64 8.83 29.73
C ALA A 49 7.42 9.90 28.94
N ILE A 50 8.72 10.03 29.18
CA ILE A 50 9.59 10.98 28.47
C ILE A 50 9.55 10.74 26.95
N LEU A 51 9.63 9.49 26.53
CA LEU A 51 9.56 9.13 25.10
C LEU A 51 8.17 9.36 24.53
N SER A 52 7.12 9.05 25.29
CA SER A 52 5.73 9.29 24.87
C SER A 52 5.44 10.78 24.67
N ASP A 53 5.89 11.64 25.58
CA ASP A 53 5.73 13.09 25.48
C ASP A 53 6.47 13.65 24.25
N ALA A 54 7.66 13.14 23.96
CA ALA A 54 8.42 13.55 22.78
C ALA A 54 7.74 13.13 21.46
N LEU A 55 7.07 11.99 21.46
CA LEU A 55 6.32 11.50 20.28
C LEU A 55 5.00 12.27 20.09
N ALA A 56 4.45 12.88 21.14
CA ALA A 56 3.23 13.69 21.08
C ALA A 56 3.46 15.13 20.54
N VAL A 57 4.71 15.54 20.34
CA VAL A 57 5.02 16.86 19.78
C VAL A 57 4.50 16.96 18.34
N GLY A 58 3.60 17.90 18.08
CA GLY A 58 3.04 18.18 16.78
C GLY A 58 2.35 19.55 16.77
N PHE A 59 2.20 20.13 15.58
CA PHE A 59 1.49 21.39 15.38
C PHE A 59 0.03 21.16 14.97
N ASP A 60 -0.32 19.90 14.70
CA ASP A 60 -1.69 19.54 14.36
C ASP A 60 -2.56 19.60 15.64
N ASN A 61 -3.44 20.59 15.68
CA ASN A 61 -4.43 20.73 16.75
C ASN A 61 -5.68 19.85 16.51
N HIS A 62 -5.76 19.20 15.34
CA HIS A 62 -6.89 18.36 14.98
C HIS A 62 -6.70 16.94 15.52
N VAL A 63 -7.02 16.76 16.80
CA VAL A 63 -6.98 15.45 17.46
C VAL A 63 -8.31 14.73 17.26
N GLY A 64 -8.52 14.21 16.06
CA GLY A 64 -9.76 13.53 15.73
C GLY A 64 -10.86 14.47 15.26
N HIS A 65 -12.03 13.91 15.02
CA HIS A 65 -13.20 14.60 14.49
C HIS A 65 -14.23 14.77 15.62
N ASP A 66 -14.54 16.03 16.01
CA ASP A 66 -15.62 16.26 16.96
C ASP A 66 -16.97 16.02 16.27
N TYR A 67 -17.69 15.04 16.78
CA TYR A 67 -18.92 14.61 16.14
C TYR A 67 -20.00 15.70 16.10
N LEU A 68 -20.07 16.56 17.10
CA LEU A 68 -21.10 17.59 17.19
C LEU A 68 -20.67 18.92 16.57
N GLU A 69 -19.39 19.26 16.67
CA GLU A 69 -18.86 20.53 16.18
C GLU A 69 -18.52 20.51 14.69
N ASP A 70 -17.93 19.40 14.19
CA ASP A 70 -17.44 19.28 12.81
C ASP A 70 -18.53 18.79 11.81
N TYR A 71 -19.79 19.07 12.07
CA TYR A 71 -20.90 18.61 11.20
C TYR A 71 -20.83 19.17 9.78
N SER A 72 -20.30 20.37 9.62
CA SER A 72 -20.18 21.03 8.31
C SER A 72 -19.18 20.28 7.42
N GLU A 73 -18.01 19.91 7.96
CA GLU A 73 -17.02 19.14 7.22
C GLU A 73 -17.55 17.77 6.80
N ARG A 74 -18.35 17.13 7.68
CA ARG A 74 -19.02 15.86 7.33
C ARG A 74 -20.03 16.01 6.22
N PHE A 75 -20.80 17.10 6.23
CA PHE A 75 -21.76 17.38 5.17
C PHE A 75 -21.05 17.53 3.83
N ASP A 76 -19.97 18.29 3.78
CA ASP A 76 -19.15 18.48 2.58
C ASP A 76 -18.53 17.17 2.10
N PHE A 77 -18.05 16.34 3.04
CA PHE A 77 -17.55 15.01 2.73
C PHE A 77 -18.61 14.11 2.07
N TYR A 78 -19.85 14.12 2.56
CA TYR A 78 -20.93 13.31 1.97
C TYR A 78 -21.32 13.73 0.55
N HIS A 79 -21.07 14.99 0.19
CA HIS A 79 -21.40 15.54 -1.13
C HIS A 79 -20.19 15.58 -2.08
N ARG A 80 -19.00 15.23 -1.59
CA ARG A 80 -17.79 15.18 -2.39
C ARG A 80 -17.86 13.97 -3.34
N LYS A 81 -17.62 14.23 -4.63
CA LYS A 81 -17.43 13.14 -5.60
C LYS A 81 -16.08 12.47 -5.32
N GLU A 82 -16.12 11.20 -4.95
CA GLU A 82 -14.92 10.38 -4.81
C GLU A 82 -14.50 9.84 -6.19
N ASP A 83 -13.20 9.90 -6.48
CA ASP A 83 -12.63 9.16 -7.59
C ASP A 83 -12.67 7.67 -7.27
N ARG A 84 -13.24 6.91 -8.21
CA ARG A 84 -13.39 5.46 -8.08
C ARG A 84 -12.70 4.76 -9.23
N ILE A 85 -12.08 3.63 -8.96
CA ILE A 85 -11.54 2.74 -9.99
C ILE A 85 -12.71 1.91 -10.50
N GLN A 86 -13.07 2.11 -11.76
CA GLN A 86 -14.18 1.41 -12.40
C GLN A 86 -13.79 -0.01 -12.80
N PHE A 87 -14.78 -0.87 -12.91
CA PHE A 87 -14.63 -2.16 -13.57
C PHE A 87 -15.04 -2.00 -15.03
N ASP A 88 -14.48 -2.78 -15.93
CA ASP A 88 -14.98 -2.94 -17.30
C ASP A 88 -16.30 -3.75 -17.35
N LEU A 89 -16.76 -4.25 -16.22
CA LEU A 89 -17.96 -5.04 -16.04
C LEU A 89 -19.06 -4.17 -15.38
N ASP A 90 -20.07 -3.77 -16.17
CA ASP A 90 -21.18 -2.91 -15.73
C ASP A 90 -21.90 -3.42 -14.47
N PHE A 91 -22.00 -4.74 -14.32
CA PHE A 91 -22.65 -5.35 -13.16
C PHE A 91 -21.94 -4.98 -11.86
N PHE A 92 -20.60 -5.04 -11.84
CA PHE A 92 -19.82 -4.66 -10.67
C PHE A 92 -19.89 -3.16 -10.40
N ASN A 93 -19.89 -2.32 -11.43
CA ASN A 93 -20.07 -0.87 -11.28
C ASN A 93 -21.42 -0.51 -10.67
N LYS A 94 -22.48 -1.24 -11.02
CA LYS A 94 -23.81 -1.05 -10.41
C LYS A 94 -23.79 -1.40 -8.91
N ILE A 95 -23.20 -2.55 -8.53
CA ILE A 95 -23.12 -3.00 -7.14
C ILE A 95 -22.28 -2.04 -6.29
N THR A 96 -21.15 -1.61 -6.81
CA THR A 96 -20.19 -0.75 -6.12
C THR A 96 -20.51 0.74 -6.25
N LYS A 97 -21.62 1.10 -6.90
CA LYS A 97 -22.03 2.48 -7.16
C LYS A 97 -20.95 3.31 -7.88
N GLY A 98 -20.38 2.72 -8.92
CA GLY A 98 -19.41 3.39 -9.79
C GLY A 98 -17.96 2.96 -9.65
N GLY A 99 -17.68 1.83 -9.01
CA GLY A 99 -16.33 1.27 -8.89
C GLY A 99 -15.79 1.22 -7.46
N LEU A 100 -14.51 0.91 -7.32
CA LEU A 100 -13.82 0.78 -6.04
C LEU A 100 -13.38 2.16 -5.53
N PRO A 101 -13.82 2.61 -4.36
CA PRO A 101 -13.34 3.85 -3.76
C PRO A 101 -11.89 3.71 -3.25
N ASN A 102 -11.18 4.83 -3.19
CA ASN A 102 -9.83 4.87 -2.63
C ASN A 102 -9.82 4.50 -1.13
N LYS A 103 -8.69 3.98 -0.65
CA LYS A 103 -8.45 3.63 0.76
C LYS A 103 -9.43 2.58 1.31
N THR A 104 -9.91 1.68 0.46
CA THR A 104 -10.80 0.57 0.86
C THR A 104 -10.14 -0.78 0.68
N LEU A 105 -10.52 -1.73 1.52
CA LEU A 105 -10.19 -3.14 1.37
C LEU A 105 -11.39 -3.85 0.71
N ASN A 106 -11.15 -4.46 -0.45
CA ASN A 106 -12.15 -5.22 -1.18
C ASN A 106 -11.73 -6.69 -1.24
N ILE A 107 -12.61 -7.61 -0.92
CA ILE A 107 -12.31 -9.03 -0.85
C ILE A 107 -13.12 -9.78 -1.88
N ALA A 108 -12.44 -10.42 -2.83
CA ALA A 108 -13.03 -11.37 -3.76
C ALA A 108 -13.06 -12.77 -3.12
N LEU A 109 -14.23 -13.22 -2.70
CA LEU A 109 -14.42 -14.54 -2.10
C LEU A 109 -14.92 -15.53 -3.14
N ALA A 110 -14.16 -16.61 -3.35
CA ALA A 110 -14.54 -17.70 -4.24
C ALA A 110 -13.93 -19.01 -3.77
N GLY A 111 -14.62 -20.12 -4.03
CA GLY A 111 -14.10 -21.46 -3.79
C GLY A 111 -12.90 -21.81 -4.68
N THR A 112 -12.26 -22.92 -4.39
CA THR A 112 -11.13 -23.43 -5.19
C THR A 112 -11.62 -23.75 -6.61
N GLY A 113 -10.85 -23.33 -7.62
CA GLY A 113 -11.14 -23.61 -9.03
C GLY A 113 -12.27 -22.76 -9.67
N VAL A 114 -12.93 -21.89 -8.93
CA VAL A 114 -14.02 -21.03 -9.44
C VAL A 114 -13.52 -19.88 -10.32
N GLY A 115 -12.22 -19.57 -10.28
CA GLY A 115 -11.63 -18.54 -11.14
C GLY A 115 -11.26 -17.23 -10.43
N LYS A 116 -11.07 -17.23 -9.10
CA LYS A 116 -10.67 -16.04 -8.32
C LYS A 116 -9.47 -15.30 -8.95
N SER A 117 -8.37 -16.00 -9.19
CA SER A 117 -7.15 -15.41 -9.78
C SER A 117 -7.37 -14.92 -11.22
N LEU A 118 -8.22 -15.61 -12.00
CA LEU A 118 -8.59 -15.15 -13.35
C LEU A 118 -9.38 -13.84 -13.29
N PHE A 119 -10.33 -13.72 -12.37
CA PHE A 119 -11.06 -12.50 -12.13
C PHE A 119 -10.13 -11.36 -11.72
N MET A 120 -9.20 -11.62 -10.78
CA MET A 120 -8.24 -10.62 -10.32
C MET A 120 -7.29 -10.18 -11.46
N CYS A 121 -6.80 -11.12 -12.29
CA CYS A 121 -6.00 -10.80 -13.48
C CYS A 121 -6.79 -9.97 -14.50
N HIS A 122 -8.08 -10.28 -14.69
CA HIS A 122 -8.96 -9.53 -15.59
C HIS A 122 -9.14 -8.08 -15.10
N VAL A 123 -9.48 -7.90 -13.83
CA VAL A 123 -9.62 -6.55 -13.25
C VAL A 123 -8.29 -5.78 -13.28
N ALA A 124 -7.16 -6.44 -13.00
CA ALA A 124 -5.84 -5.82 -13.09
C ALA A 124 -5.53 -5.33 -14.52
N SER A 125 -5.90 -6.13 -15.53
CA SER A 125 -5.75 -5.77 -16.95
C SER A 125 -6.63 -4.57 -17.34
N SER A 126 -7.87 -4.57 -16.89
CA SER A 126 -8.83 -3.48 -17.15
C SER A 126 -8.34 -2.16 -16.54
N VAL A 127 -7.94 -2.20 -15.26
CA VAL A 127 -7.44 -1.02 -14.53
C VAL A 127 -6.14 -0.48 -15.16
N LEU A 128 -5.27 -1.36 -15.66
CA LEU A 128 -4.07 -0.95 -16.42
C LEU A 128 -4.45 -0.20 -17.68
N LEU A 129 -5.47 -0.66 -18.43
CA LEU A 129 -5.94 0.01 -19.65
C LEU A 129 -6.57 1.37 -19.38
N GLU A 130 -7.10 1.60 -18.16
CA GLU A 130 -7.56 2.92 -17.71
C GLU A 130 -6.41 3.88 -17.35
N GLY A 131 -5.16 3.46 -17.50
CA GLY A 131 -3.98 4.28 -17.23
C GLY A 131 -3.57 4.32 -15.76
N LYS A 132 -4.06 3.39 -14.94
CA LYS A 132 -3.73 3.31 -13.51
C LYS A 132 -2.52 2.42 -13.26
N ASN A 133 -1.82 2.68 -12.16
CA ASN A 133 -0.71 1.86 -11.70
C ASN A 133 -1.22 0.68 -10.87
N VAL A 134 -0.85 -0.52 -11.27
CA VAL A 134 -1.30 -1.77 -10.65
C VAL A 134 -0.12 -2.52 -10.05
N LEU A 135 -0.23 -2.89 -8.78
CA LEU A 135 0.68 -3.84 -8.13
C LEU A 135 -0.06 -5.16 -7.88
N TYR A 136 0.44 -6.24 -8.45
CA TYR A 136 -0.10 -7.58 -8.22
C TYR A 136 0.89 -8.41 -7.40
N ILE A 137 0.51 -8.78 -6.20
CA ILE A 137 1.28 -9.64 -5.30
C ILE A 137 0.70 -11.04 -5.36
N THR A 138 1.51 -12.02 -5.77
CA THR A 138 1.12 -13.42 -5.78
C THR A 138 1.91 -14.20 -4.74
N LEU A 139 1.21 -15.07 -3.99
CA LEU A 139 1.80 -15.97 -3.00
C LEU A 139 1.57 -17.46 -3.35
N GLU A 140 0.78 -17.73 -4.39
CA GLU A 140 0.42 -19.08 -4.82
C GLU A 140 1.07 -19.44 -6.16
N MET A 141 1.12 -18.49 -7.08
CA MET A 141 1.58 -18.72 -8.46
C MET A 141 2.83 -17.92 -8.76
N ALA A 142 3.67 -18.45 -9.64
CA ALA A 142 4.81 -17.72 -10.18
C ALA A 142 4.37 -16.42 -10.90
N GLU A 143 5.20 -15.39 -10.84
CA GLU A 143 4.90 -14.09 -11.46
C GLU A 143 4.70 -14.19 -12.97
N GLU A 144 5.43 -15.11 -13.64
CA GLU A 144 5.27 -15.39 -15.06
C GLU A 144 3.91 -16.01 -15.39
N LYS A 145 3.34 -16.81 -14.47
CA LYS A 145 2.01 -17.41 -14.65
C LYS A 145 0.88 -16.42 -14.48
N ILE A 146 1.07 -15.42 -13.64
CA ILE A 146 0.15 -14.28 -13.55
C ILE A 146 0.29 -13.40 -14.80
N ALA A 147 1.52 -13.13 -15.25
CA ALA A 147 1.78 -12.39 -16.49
C ALA A 147 1.15 -13.07 -17.70
N GLU A 148 1.28 -14.40 -17.84
CA GLU A 148 0.66 -15.20 -18.92
C GLU A 148 -0.87 -14.99 -18.99
N ARG A 149 -1.56 -14.94 -17.85
CA ARG A 149 -3.01 -14.68 -17.79
C ARG A 149 -3.37 -13.26 -18.16
N ILE A 150 -2.56 -12.30 -17.73
CA ILE A 150 -2.72 -10.88 -18.07
C ILE A 150 -2.47 -10.66 -19.56
N ASP A 151 -1.40 -11.26 -20.12
CA ASP A 151 -1.10 -11.20 -21.56
C ASP A 151 -2.23 -11.78 -22.39
N ALA A 152 -2.76 -12.95 -22.00
CA ALA A 152 -3.90 -13.56 -22.69
C ALA A 152 -5.10 -12.62 -22.76
N ASN A 153 -5.38 -11.89 -21.68
CA ASN A 153 -6.46 -10.92 -21.57
C ASN A 153 -6.17 -9.68 -22.46
N LEU A 154 -5.04 -9.02 -22.23
CA LEU A 154 -4.68 -7.75 -22.89
C LEU A 154 -4.43 -7.92 -24.41
N LEU A 155 -3.84 -9.03 -24.81
CA LEU A 155 -3.54 -9.31 -26.21
C LEU A 155 -4.69 -9.99 -26.95
N ASN A 156 -5.75 -10.36 -26.21
CA ASN A 156 -6.91 -11.11 -26.72
C ASN A 156 -6.49 -12.41 -27.43
N ILE A 157 -5.71 -13.23 -26.71
CA ILE A 157 -5.16 -14.48 -27.22
C ILE A 157 -5.42 -15.57 -26.17
N PRO A 158 -5.96 -16.74 -26.54
CA PRO A 158 -6.09 -17.86 -25.62
C PRO A 158 -4.74 -18.24 -25.00
N VAL A 159 -4.73 -18.50 -23.68
CA VAL A 159 -3.50 -18.84 -22.93
C VAL A 159 -2.69 -19.97 -23.62
N GLN A 160 -3.40 -20.99 -24.15
CA GLN A 160 -2.76 -22.12 -24.82
C GLN A 160 -2.04 -21.73 -26.11
N GLN A 161 -2.41 -20.62 -26.73
CA GLN A 161 -1.80 -20.15 -27.99
C GLN A 161 -0.67 -19.15 -27.76
N LEU A 162 -0.43 -18.72 -26.54
CA LEU A 162 0.67 -17.79 -26.23
C LEU A 162 2.04 -18.40 -26.55
N THR A 163 2.21 -19.71 -26.37
CA THR A 163 3.45 -20.44 -26.68
C THR A 163 3.76 -20.52 -28.16
N ASP A 164 2.72 -20.41 -29.02
CA ASP A 164 2.84 -20.58 -30.46
C ASP A 164 3.06 -19.25 -31.19
N ILE A 165 2.98 -18.12 -30.46
CA ILE A 165 3.10 -16.79 -31.08
C ILE A 165 4.56 -16.49 -31.41
N PRO A 166 4.87 -16.04 -32.64
CA PRO A 166 6.18 -15.55 -32.99
C PRO A 166 6.59 -14.36 -32.11
N ARG A 167 7.83 -14.36 -31.62
CA ARG A 167 8.38 -13.30 -30.76
C ARG A 167 8.12 -11.90 -31.28
N GLN A 168 8.33 -11.67 -32.57
CA GLN A 168 8.13 -10.37 -33.20
C GLN A 168 6.66 -9.90 -33.13
N MET A 169 5.71 -10.85 -33.24
CA MET A 169 4.29 -10.54 -33.10
C MET A 169 3.94 -10.18 -31.66
N PHE A 170 4.49 -10.90 -30.68
CA PHE A 170 4.32 -10.61 -29.26
C PHE A 170 4.85 -9.20 -28.92
N GLU A 171 6.10 -8.92 -29.29
CA GLU A 171 6.74 -7.62 -29.07
C GLU A 171 5.92 -6.46 -29.67
N THR A 172 5.44 -6.64 -30.92
CA THR A 172 4.58 -5.62 -31.59
C THR A 172 3.28 -5.38 -30.84
N LYS A 173 2.65 -6.42 -30.31
CA LYS A 173 1.40 -6.29 -29.54
C LYS A 173 1.64 -5.59 -28.20
N VAL A 174 2.71 -5.95 -27.47
CA VAL A 174 3.07 -5.31 -26.20
C VAL A 174 3.44 -3.84 -26.41
N THR A 175 4.19 -3.51 -27.46
CA THR A 175 4.52 -2.12 -27.78
C THR A 175 3.26 -1.29 -28.05
N LYS A 176 2.34 -1.81 -28.86
CA LYS A 176 1.05 -1.15 -29.10
C LYS A 176 0.21 -0.98 -27.82
N LEU A 177 0.33 -1.92 -26.89
CA LEU A 177 -0.33 -1.81 -25.59
C LEU A 177 0.30 -0.68 -24.77
N SER A 178 1.63 -0.61 -24.69
CA SER A 178 2.34 0.43 -23.95
C SER A 178 2.10 1.86 -24.49
N GLU A 179 1.77 1.98 -25.78
CA GLU A 179 1.37 3.24 -26.39
C GLU A 179 -0.06 3.67 -26.01
N LYS A 180 -0.91 2.72 -25.63
CA LYS A 180 -2.32 2.97 -25.30
C LYS A 180 -2.57 3.31 -23.84
N THR A 181 -1.71 2.88 -22.93
CA THR A 181 -1.88 3.13 -21.52
C THR A 181 -0.71 3.93 -20.95
N GLN A 182 -1.01 4.83 -20.01
CA GLN A 182 -0.01 5.53 -19.20
C GLN A 182 0.25 4.81 -17.87
N GLY A 183 -0.54 3.80 -17.54
CA GLY A 183 -0.41 2.99 -16.35
C GLY A 183 0.74 2.00 -16.45
N ASN A 184 1.21 1.56 -15.30
CA ASN A 184 2.21 0.51 -15.19
C ASN A 184 1.66 -0.64 -14.33
N LEU A 185 2.04 -1.86 -14.68
CA LEU A 185 1.71 -3.05 -13.90
C LEU A 185 2.98 -3.75 -13.45
N ILE A 186 3.10 -3.97 -12.14
CA ILE A 186 4.19 -4.72 -11.53
C ILE A 186 3.61 -5.95 -10.86
N ILE A 187 4.17 -7.11 -11.18
CA ILE A 187 3.85 -8.38 -10.54
C ILE A 187 5.01 -8.73 -9.62
N LYS A 188 4.70 -9.15 -8.39
CA LYS A 188 5.69 -9.57 -7.40
C LYS A 188 5.28 -10.89 -6.77
N GLU A 189 6.12 -11.91 -6.94
CA GLU A 189 5.97 -13.20 -6.26
C GLU A 189 6.62 -13.17 -4.89
N TYR A 190 5.93 -13.77 -3.93
CA TYR A 190 6.50 -14.19 -2.66
C TYR A 190 6.21 -15.68 -2.45
N PRO A 191 7.16 -16.44 -1.92
CA PRO A 191 6.88 -17.84 -1.53
C PRO A 191 5.72 -17.90 -0.53
N THR A 192 4.95 -18.97 -0.60
CA THR A 192 3.84 -19.24 0.33
C THR A 192 4.31 -19.13 1.78
N ALA A 193 3.53 -18.49 2.63
CA ALA A 193 3.80 -18.26 4.04
C ALA A 193 5.09 -17.49 4.37
N SER A 194 5.71 -16.80 3.39
CA SER A 194 6.96 -16.05 3.61
C SER A 194 6.74 -14.55 3.82
N ALA A 195 5.64 -13.99 3.35
CA ALA A 195 5.38 -12.56 3.36
C ALA A 195 4.21 -12.17 4.26
N HIS A 196 4.36 -11.06 4.94
CA HIS A 196 3.36 -10.41 5.78
C HIS A 196 3.28 -8.90 5.44
N SER A 197 2.40 -8.18 6.10
CA SER A 197 2.16 -6.74 5.85
C SER A 197 3.43 -5.88 5.87
N GLY A 198 4.41 -6.22 6.73
CA GLY A 198 5.71 -5.52 6.79
C GLY A 198 6.51 -5.66 5.49
N HIS A 199 6.51 -6.84 4.87
CA HIS A 199 7.16 -7.06 3.57
C HIS A 199 6.47 -6.27 2.45
N PHE A 200 5.14 -6.20 2.46
CA PHE A 200 4.40 -5.41 1.48
C PHE A 200 4.67 -3.91 1.63
N LYS A 201 4.77 -3.41 2.86
CA LYS A 201 5.17 -2.03 3.14
C LYS A 201 6.60 -1.74 2.65
N GLY A 202 7.52 -2.66 2.90
CA GLY A 202 8.91 -2.59 2.40
C GLY A 202 8.96 -2.55 0.87
N LEU A 203 8.19 -3.42 0.19
CA LEU A 203 8.08 -3.43 -1.27
C LEU A 203 7.55 -2.10 -1.83
N LEU A 204 6.51 -1.53 -1.22
CA LEU A 204 5.96 -0.25 -1.64
C LEU A 204 6.99 0.88 -1.54
N ASN A 205 7.76 0.93 -0.46
CA ASN A 205 8.84 1.90 -0.29
C ASN A 205 9.95 1.69 -1.34
N GLU A 206 10.33 0.45 -1.60
CA GLU A 206 11.34 0.12 -2.61
C GLU A 206 10.90 0.51 -4.03
N LEU A 207 9.66 0.23 -4.39
CA LEU A 207 9.08 0.61 -5.68
C LEU A 207 9.00 2.14 -5.84
N ALA A 208 8.63 2.86 -4.78
CA ALA A 208 8.60 4.31 -4.80
C ALA A 208 10.01 4.90 -4.99
N LEU A 209 11.01 4.38 -4.29
CA LEU A 209 12.39 4.88 -4.34
C LEU A 209 13.11 4.51 -5.64
N LYS A 210 12.99 3.24 -6.09
CA LYS A 210 13.79 2.73 -7.23
C LYS A 210 13.13 2.94 -8.59
N LYS A 211 11.80 2.97 -8.64
CA LYS A 211 11.03 3.04 -9.89
C LYS A 211 10.10 4.24 -9.97
N SER A 212 10.08 5.11 -8.94
CA SER A 212 9.09 6.19 -8.83
C SER A 212 7.66 5.69 -9.02
N PHE A 213 7.41 4.43 -8.62
CA PHE A 213 6.14 3.73 -8.83
C PHE A 213 5.30 3.80 -7.56
N LYS A 214 4.10 4.33 -7.69
CA LYS A 214 3.08 4.35 -6.64
C LYS A 214 1.81 3.70 -7.20
N PRO A 215 1.37 2.56 -6.67
CA PRO A 215 0.18 1.89 -7.16
C PRO A 215 -1.10 2.62 -6.76
N ASP A 216 -2.06 2.65 -7.67
CA ASP A 216 -3.44 3.08 -7.42
C ASP A 216 -4.26 1.93 -6.83
N ILE A 217 -3.93 0.69 -7.21
CA ILE A 217 -4.56 -0.53 -6.70
C ILE A 217 -3.52 -1.61 -6.45
N ILE A 218 -3.75 -2.40 -5.39
CA ILE A 218 -2.91 -3.54 -5.01
C ILE A 218 -3.77 -4.79 -4.96
N PHE A 219 -3.39 -5.81 -5.73
CA PHE A 219 -3.97 -7.15 -5.65
C PHE A 219 -3.08 -8.04 -4.79
N ILE A 220 -3.68 -8.86 -3.92
CA ILE A 220 -2.97 -9.86 -3.12
C ILE A 220 -3.66 -11.21 -3.32
N ASP A 221 -3.00 -12.13 -4.00
CA ASP A 221 -3.54 -13.43 -4.36
C ASP A 221 -2.73 -14.56 -3.67
N TYR A 222 -3.18 -15.07 -2.54
CA TYR A 222 -4.34 -14.66 -1.74
C TYR A 222 -3.94 -14.54 -0.25
N LEU A 223 -4.73 -13.79 0.50
CA LEU A 223 -4.39 -13.35 1.84
C LEU A 223 -4.17 -14.50 2.85
N ASN A 224 -4.90 -15.61 2.74
CA ASN A 224 -4.85 -16.70 3.72
C ASN A 224 -3.50 -17.43 3.77
N ILE A 225 -2.66 -17.29 2.73
CA ILE A 225 -1.33 -17.89 2.69
C ILE A 225 -0.21 -16.88 2.99
N CYS A 226 -0.56 -15.70 3.49
CA CYS A 226 0.40 -14.77 4.07
C CYS A 226 0.93 -15.31 5.40
N ALA A 227 2.16 -14.96 5.76
CA ALA A 227 2.70 -15.26 7.06
C ALA A 227 1.91 -14.52 8.15
N CYS A 228 1.48 -15.23 9.19
CA CYS A 228 0.82 -14.66 10.35
C CYS A 228 1.87 -14.34 11.44
N LEU A 229 2.05 -13.06 11.77
CA LEU A 229 2.99 -12.65 12.81
C LEU A 229 2.57 -13.10 14.22
N LEU A 230 1.28 -13.41 14.44
CA LEU A 230 0.76 -13.85 15.74
C LEU A 230 1.11 -15.29 16.06
N TYR A 231 1.37 -16.14 15.05
CA TYR A 231 1.68 -17.56 15.27
C TYR A 231 3.17 -17.84 15.50
N THR A 232 4.07 -16.90 15.25
CA THR A 232 5.52 -17.11 15.39
C THR A 232 6.01 -16.88 16.82
N SER A 233 5.24 -16.23 17.71
CA SER A 233 5.61 -16.00 19.11
C SER A 233 5.18 -17.11 20.05
N ASP A 234 4.08 -17.83 19.76
CA ASP A 234 3.56 -18.87 20.65
C ASP A 234 4.15 -20.28 20.40
N ALA A 235 4.66 -20.53 19.17
CA ALA A 235 5.27 -21.83 18.84
C ALA A 235 6.66 -22.05 19.47
N ALA A 236 7.32 -20.99 19.97
CA ALA A 236 8.61 -21.10 20.62
C ALA A 236 8.53 -21.44 22.12
N ASP A 237 7.35 -21.24 22.74
CA ASP A 237 7.19 -21.45 24.20
C ASP A 237 6.64 -22.86 24.55
N GLU A 238 6.11 -23.63 23.58
CA GLU A 238 5.57 -24.96 23.87
C GLU A 238 6.58 -26.12 23.77
N THR A 239 7.82 -25.88 23.34
CA THR A 239 8.87 -26.92 23.27
C THR A 239 9.80 -26.98 24.48
N GLY A 240 9.49 -26.26 25.55
CA GLY A 240 10.28 -26.13 26.79
C GLY A 240 9.71 -26.89 28.01
N ARG A 241 9.09 -28.08 27.81
CA ARG A 241 8.82 -29.01 28.96
C ARG A 241 9.08 -30.45 28.57
#